data_f149b89d8b430e65b635085734789906
#
_entry.id   f149b89d8b430e65b635085734789906
#
_cell.length_a   1.000
_cell.length_b   1.000
_cell.length_c   1.000
_cell.angle_alpha   90.00
_cell.angle_beta   90.00
_cell.angle_gamma   90.00
#
_symmetry.space_group_name_H-M   'P 1'
#
loop_
_entity.id
_entity.type
_entity.pdbx_description
1 polymer ?
#
loop_
_entity_poly.entity_id
_entity_poly.type
_entity_poly.pdbx_seq_one_letter_code
_entity_poly.pdbx_strand_id
1 'polypeptide(L)'
;GTVYMKNPVSSDQPAEAEEEENSYDGVDFNEAMATMQNAVALTRDTSGAAGGAAHGSPATSGFHSSEASDEMAAGNGVSDETTSRQSAKNPKSSRQEIANGIVNIQHEIKTQEAAVKKEYQYPPVNLLKRGNGKSQGDSDSHLRKTAQKLQEILYNFGVNAKVTNVSCGPTVTRYELQPEMGVKVSKIVGLSDDIKLNLAAPDIRIEAPIPGKAAVGIEVPNKEHSAVMLRDLIQSPEFMNAKSKLAFAAGKDIEGKTIVADIAKMPHLLIAGSTGSGKSVCINTLIISILYKAKPDEVKLIMIDPKVVELSVYNGIPHLFIPVVTDPKKAAGALNWAVNEMSNRYNTFAEYGVRNLEEFNRKIEKMKFPEGEQRPEKMCQIVIIVDELADLMM
;
A
#
# COMPACT_ATOMS: atom_id res chain seq x y z
N GLY A 1 -48.86 -30.92 -33.30
CA GLY A 1 -48.95 -30.14 -34.53
C GLY A 1 -47.73 -29.26 -34.65
N THR A 2 -46.83 -29.72 -35.50
CA THR A 2 -45.57 -29.10 -35.91
C THR A 2 -45.85 -27.93 -36.84
N VAL A 3 -45.26 -26.78 -36.68
CA VAL A 3 -45.02 -25.86 -37.79
C VAL A 3 -43.66 -25.12 -37.58
N TYR A 4 -42.77 -25.41 -38.52
CA TYR A 4 -41.55 -24.68 -38.83
C TYR A 4 -41.88 -23.36 -39.56
N MET A 5 -41.20 -22.28 -39.27
CA MET A 5 -40.94 -21.25 -40.27
C MET A 5 -39.58 -20.58 -40.06
N LYS A 6 -38.84 -20.63 -41.12
CA LYS A 6 -37.59 -20.13 -41.63
C LYS A 6 -37.23 -18.67 -41.30
N ASN A 7 -35.95 -18.47 -41.10
CA ASN A 7 -35.22 -17.22 -41.26
C ASN A 7 -35.30 -16.66 -42.70
N PRO A 8 -35.08 -15.36 -42.86
CA PRO A 8 -34.21 -14.89 -43.92
C PRO A 8 -32.97 -14.14 -43.37
N VAL A 9 -31.90 -14.48 -44.07
CA VAL A 9 -30.59 -13.83 -44.06
C VAL A 9 -30.69 -12.47 -44.73
N SER A 10 -30.04 -11.41 -44.20
CA SER A 10 -29.29 -10.46 -45.00
C SER A 10 -28.45 -9.52 -44.15
N SER A 11 -27.22 -9.51 -44.49
CA SER A 11 -26.24 -8.44 -44.77
C SER A 11 -25.57 -7.73 -43.60
N ASP A 12 -24.33 -8.04 -43.55
CA ASP A 12 -23.13 -7.34 -43.09
C ASP A 12 -23.25 -5.80 -42.97
N GLN A 13 -22.95 -5.31 -41.80
CA GLN A 13 -22.01 -4.19 -41.59
C GLN A 13 -21.40 -4.30 -40.19
N PRO A 14 -20.07 -4.12 -40.04
CA PRO A 14 -19.43 -4.12 -38.72
C PRO A 14 -19.70 -2.81 -38.00
N ALA A 15 -20.15 -2.92 -36.76
CA ALA A 15 -20.21 -1.80 -35.83
C ALA A 15 -18.78 -1.31 -35.55
N GLU A 16 -18.49 -0.09 -35.91
CA GLU A 16 -17.32 0.65 -35.50
C GLU A 16 -17.33 0.74 -33.96
N ALA A 17 -16.35 0.10 -33.34
CA ALA A 17 -16.03 0.33 -31.93
C ALA A 17 -15.36 1.70 -31.86
N GLU A 18 -16.00 2.65 -31.21
CA GLU A 18 -15.39 3.92 -30.81
C GLU A 18 -14.21 3.57 -29.89
N GLU A 19 -13.00 3.71 -30.42
CA GLU A 19 -11.75 3.74 -29.66
C GLU A 19 -11.75 5.07 -28.86
N GLU A 20 -12.04 5.00 -27.58
CA GLU A 20 -11.66 6.08 -26.65
C GLU A 20 -10.13 6.17 -26.67
N GLU A 21 -9.62 7.14 -27.39
CA GLU A 21 -8.23 7.61 -27.31
C GLU A 21 -7.98 8.13 -25.88
N ASN A 22 -7.50 7.26 -25.00
CA ASN A 22 -6.86 7.68 -23.77
C ASN A 22 -5.45 8.20 -24.15
N SER A 23 -5.38 9.49 -24.46
CA SER A 23 -4.12 10.21 -24.60
C SER A 23 -3.49 10.33 -23.19
N TYR A 24 -2.61 9.39 -22.84
CA TYR A 24 -1.62 9.60 -21.80
C TYR A 24 -0.53 10.51 -22.38
N ASP A 25 -0.76 11.81 -22.31
CA ASP A 25 0.31 12.79 -22.40
C ASP A 25 1.29 12.55 -21.27
N GLY A 26 2.59 12.46 -21.64
CA GLY A 26 3.65 12.11 -20.71
C GLY A 26 3.68 13.05 -19.52
N VAL A 27 3.30 12.54 -18.36
CA VAL A 27 3.46 13.25 -17.09
C VAL A 27 4.95 13.43 -16.85
N ASP A 28 5.41 14.68 -16.89
CA ASP A 28 6.79 15.02 -16.55
C ASP A 28 7.05 14.56 -15.11
N PHE A 29 8.07 13.71 -14.92
CA PHE A 29 8.45 13.16 -13.62
C PHE A 29 8.71 14.27 -12.59
N ASN A 30 9.22 15.44 -13.04
CA ASN A 30 9.42 16.61 -12.20
C ASN A 30 8.08 17.21 -11.73
N GLU A 31 7.04 17.16 -12.55
CA GLU A 31 5.71 17.62 -12.20
C GLU A 31 5.01 16.68 -11.23
N ALA A 32 5.18 15.35 -11.41
CA ALA A 32 4.72 14.34 -10.46
C ALA A 32 5.41 14.46 -9.09
N MET A 33 6.73 14.70 -9.08
CA MET A 33 7.51 14.96 -7.86
C MET A 33 7.13 16.28 -7.19
N ALA A 34 6.89 17.34 -7.97
CA ALA A 34 6.40 18.61 -7.44
C ALA A 34 5.00 18.48 -6.84
N THR A 35 4.14 17.69 -7.44
CA THR A 35 2.79 17.40 -6.94
C THR A 35 2.84 16.61 -5.62
N MET A 36 3.75 15.62 -5.51
CA MET A 36 3.99 14.91 -4.26
C MET A 36 4.58 15.82 -3.16
N GLN A 37 5.51 16.72 -3.50
CA GLN A 37 6.06 17.69 -2.55
C GLN A 37 4.99 18.67 -2.05
N ASN A 38 4.09 19.12 -2.92
CA ASN A 38 2.98 19.98 -2.55
C ASN A 38 1.93 19.25 -1.69
N ALA A 39 1.67 17.98 -1.94
CA ALA A 39 0.78 17.17 -1.10
C ALA A 39 1.35 16.97 0.32
N VAL A 40 2.66 16.78 0.45
CA VAL A 40 3.36 16.68 1.75
C VAL A 40 3.38 18.03 2.47
N ALA A 41 3.50 19.16 1.75
CA ALA A 41 3.45 20.50 2.33
C ALA A 41 2.04 20.82 2.88
N LEU A 42 0.98 20.46 2.16
CA LEU A 42 -0.41 20.64 2.60
C LEU A 42 -0.76 19.84 3.86
N THR A 43 -0.16 18.67 4.06
CA THR A 43 -0.35 17.90 5.31
C THR A 43 0.39 18.49 6.50
N ARG A 44 1.42 19.30 6.28
CA ARG A 44 2.14 20.02 7.35
C ARG A 44 1.37 21.21 7.90
N ASP A 45 0.64 21.93 7.06
CA ASP A 45 -0.14 23.11 7.48
C ASP A 45 -1.42 22.74 8.24
N THR A 46 -1.96 21.53 8.06
CA THR A 46 -3.15 21.06 8.78
C THR A 46 -2.89 20.50 10.18
N SER A 47 -1.63 20.22 10.55
CA SER A 47 -1.27 19.74 11.89
C SER A 47 -0.92 20.85 12.89
N GLY A 48 -0.89 22.12 12.45
CA GLY A 48 -0.55 23.29 13.27
C GLY A 48 -1.72 24.09 13.85
N ALA A 49 -2.97 23.73 13.54
CA ALA A 49 -4.15 24.52 13.90
C ALA A 49 -5.13 23.77 14.83
N ALA A 50 -4.66 23.27 15.95
CA ALA A 50 -5.54 22.81 17.03
C ALA A 50 -4.86 23.00 18.39
N GLY A 51 -4.98 24.22 18.93
CA GLY A 51 -4.47 24.50 20.26
C GLY A 51 -4.55 25.98 20.60
N GLY A 52 -5.72 26.48 21.07
CA GLY A 52 -5.74 27.78 21.66
C GLY A 52 -7.09 28.46 21.72
N ALA A 53 -7.92 28.08 22.65
CA ALA A 53 -8.92 28.98 23.25
C ALA A 53 -9.37 28.41 24.59
N ALA A 54 -8.90 28.96 25.68
CA ALA A 54 -9.57 28.89 26.99
C ALA A 54 -9.36 30.18 27.74
N HIS A 55 -10.45 30.77 28.11
CA HIS A 55 -10.66 31.97 28.91
C HIS A 55 -10.18 31.83 30.37
N GLY A 56 -9.83 32.98 30.98
CA GLY A 56 -10.15 33.26 32.38
C GLY A 56 -8.97 33.63 33.29
N SER A 57 -8.75 34.92 33.46
CA SER A 57 -8.06 35.51 34.63
C SER A 57 -9.03 35.61 35.83
N PRO A 58 -8.69 36.10 37.04
CA PRO A 58 -7.41 36.50 37.65
C PRO A 58 -7.23 36.04 39.13
N ALA A 59 -6.10 36.34 39.73
CA ALA A 59 -5.85 36.90 41.07
C ALA A 59 -4.66 36.30 41.83
N THR A 60 -3.70 37.14 42.03
CA THR A 60 -3.03 37.70 43.22
C THR A 60 -2.19 36.84 44.17
N SER A 61 -1.11 37.51 44.56
CA SER A 61 -0.19 37.37 45.71
C SER A 61 0.92 36.32 45.57
N GLY A 62 2.19 36.58 45.78
CA GLY A 62 2.94 37.65 46.37
C GLY A 62 4.19 37.08 46.99
N PHE A 63 5.28 37.86 46.97
CA PHE A 63 6.42 37.85 47.89
C PHE A 63 7.66 36.97 47.67
N HIS A 64 8.72 37.75 47.50
CA HIS A 64 10.09 37.77 48.06
C HIS A 64 11.13 36.82 47.41
N SER A 65 12.13 37.39 46.77
CA SER A 65 13.35 38.18 47.13
C SER A 65 14.48 37.32 47.68
N SER A 66 15.62 37.44 47.02
CA SER A 66 16.99 37.80 47.50
C SER A 66 17.98 37.45 46.42
N GLU A 67 18.70 38.38 45.76
CA GLU A 67 19.96 39.01 46.11
C GLU A 67 21.03 37.96 46.41
N ALA A 68 22.26 38.03 45.89
CA ALA A 68 23.18 39.10 45.56
C ALA A 68 24.36 38.56 44.73
N SER A 69 24.93 39.43 43.88
CA SER A 69 26.24 40.03 43.88
C SER A 69 27.41 39.17 43.40
N ASP A 70 28.06 39.67 42.43
CA ASP A 70 29.31 40.46 42.16
C ASP A 70 30.41 39.52 41.71
N GLU A 71 31.37 39.84 40.84
CA GLU A 71 32.11 41.04 40.41
C GLU A 71 32.97 40.69 39.18
N MET A 72 33.10 41.66 38.31
CA MET A 72 34.20 42.13 37.51
C MET A 72 35.36 41.24 37.00
N ALA A 73 35.64 41.31 35.71
CA ALA A 73 36.81 42.06 35.21
C ALA A 73 36.95 42.06 33.69
N ALA A 74 37.45 43.20 33.21
CA ALA A 74 37.58 43.68 31.85
C ALA A 74 38.65 42.98 31.00
N GLY A 75 38.47 43.07 29.65
CA GLY A 75 39.53 42.77 28.70
C GLY A 75 39.10 43.06 27.26
N ASN A 76 39.59 44.19 26.72
CA ASN A 76 39.41 44.69 25.35
C ASN A 76 39.86 43.72 24.26
N GLY A 77 39.17 43.71 23.12
CA GLY A 77 39.67 43.15 21.87
C GLY A 77 38.68 43.32 20.74
N VAL A 78 38.78 44.44 20.02
CA VAL A 78 38.08 44.74 18.76
C VAL A 78 38.61 43.83 17.66
N SER A 79 37.74 43.12 16.94
CA SER A 79 37.93 42.82 15.53
C SER A 79 36.58 42.46 14.90
N ASP A 80 36.19 43.27 13.93
CA ASP A 80 35.14 43.09 12.97
C ASP A 80 35.29 41.75 12.24
N GLU A 81 34.25 40.88 12.29
CA GLU A 81 34.03 39.86 11.26
C GLU A 81 32.55 39.79 10.94
N THR A 82 32.24 40.33 9.78
CA THR A 82 30.99 40.18 9.04
C THR A 82 30.70 38.72 8.79
N THR A 83 29.86 38.09 9.61
CA THR A 83 29.37 36.73 9.36
C THR A 83 28.20 36.77 8.37
N SER A 84 28.50 36.56 7.10
CA SER A 84 27.56 36.29 6.05
C SER A 84 26.82 34.98 6.39
N ARG A 85 25.49 35.06 6.58
CA ARG A 85 24.59 33.91 6.63
C ARG A 85 24.63 33.19 5.26
N GLN A 86 25.44 32.16 5.13
CA GLN A 86 25.35 31.19 4.05
C GLN A 86 24.15 30.31 4.31
N SER A 87 23.07 30.50 3.54
CA SER A 87 22.02 29.51 3.39
C SER A 87 22.68 28.26 2.78
N ALA A 88 22.61 27.15 3.50
CA ALA A 88 23.06 25.86 3.02
C ALA A 88 22.14 25.45 1.83
N LYS A 89 22.61 25.74 0.62
CA LYS A 89 22.10 25.10 -0.59
C LYS A 89 22.56 23.66 -0.56
N ASN A 90 21.62 22.72 -0.48
CA ASN A 90 21.90 21.31 -0.73
C ASN A 90 22.70 21.19 -2.04
N PRO A 91 23.87 20.56 -2.04
CA PRO A 91 24.64 20.41 -3.26
C PRO A 91 23.87 19.49 -4.20
N LYS A 92 23.40 20.02 -5.33
CA LYS A 92 22.91 19.18 -6.44
C LYS A 92 24.07 18.28 -6.83
N SER A 93 23.88 16.97 -6.70
CA SER A 93 24.88 15.98 -7.13
C SER A 93 25.34 16.29 -8.54
N SER A 94 26.65 16.29 -8.77
CA SER A 94 27.18 16.59 -10.08
C SER A 94 26.75 15.50 -11.08
N ARG A 95 26.58 15.84 -12.37
CA ARG A 95 26.26 14.85 -13.40
C ARG A 95 27.23 13.65 -13.39
N GLN A 96 28.47 13.89 -12.96
CA GLN A 96 29.50 12.87 -12.90
C GLN A 96 29.31 11.93 -11.71
N GLU A 97 28.84 12.43 -10.56
CA GLU A 97 28.48 11.58 -9.42
C GLU A 97 27.30 10.67 -9.72
N ILE A 98 26.29 11.18 -10.40
CA ILE A 98 25.13 10.39 -10.86
C ILE A 98 25.60 9.29 -11.84
N ALA A 99 26.42 9.63 -12.83
CA ALA A 99 26.94 8.65 -13.79
C ALA A 99 27.78 7.55 -13.10
N ASN A 100 28.65 7.92 -12.16
CA ASN A 100 29.43 6.95 -11.39
C ASN A 100 28.53 6.05 -10.51
N GLY A 101 27.48 6.61 -9.91
CA GLY A 101 26.50 5.85 -9.14
C GLY A 101 25.80 4.79 -10.01
N ILE A 102 25.38 5.14 -11.20
CA ILE A 102 24.73 4.22 -12.15
C ILE A 102 25.68 3.09 -12.55
N VAL A 103 26.95 3.40 -12.88
CA VAL A 103 27.96 2.40 -13.27
C VAL A 103 28.24 1.41 -12.14
N ASN A 104 28.34 1.89 -10.91
CA ASN A 104 28.54 1.03 -9.74
C ASN A 104 27.35 0.06 -9.54
N ILE A 105 26.13 0.54 -9.65
CA ILE A 105 24.92 -0.29 -9.55
C ILE A 105 24.86 -1.34 -10.68
N GLN A 106 25.19 -0.96 -11.92
CA GLN A 106 25.26 -1.91 -13.05
C GLN A 106 26.30 -3.02 -12.82
N HIS A 107 27.44 -2.66 -12.22
CA HIS A 107 28.48 -3.65 -11.90
C HIS A 107 27.98 -4.64 -10.83
N GLU A 108 27.32 -4.14 -9.77
CA GLU A 108 26.76 -4.99 -8.72
C GLU A 108 25.68 -5.93 -9.28
N ILE A 109 24.79 -5.43 -10.14
CA ILE A 109 23.75 -6.25 -10.81
C ILE A 109 24.39 -7.40 -11.58
N LYS A 110 25.36 -7.10 -12.45
CA LYS A 110 26.06 -8.12 -13.25
C LYS A 110 26.76 -9.17 -12.37
N THR A 111 27.33 -8.76 -11.25
CA THR A 111 28.00 -9.67 -10.31
C THR A 111 26.99 -10.61 -9.64
N GLN A 112 25.81 -10.10 -9.26
CA GLN A 112 24.75 -10.92 -8.68
C GLN A 112 24.10 -11.87 -9.70
N GLU A 113 23.84 -11.43 -10.91
CA GLU A 113 23.28 -12.27 -11.98
C GLU A 113 24.22 -13.43 -12.32
N ALA A 114 25.54 -13.20 -12.32
CA ALA A 114 26.53 -14.26 -12.54
C ALA A 114 26.53 -15.32 -11.41
N ALA A 115 26.15 -14.95 -10.19
CA ALA A 115 26.08 -15.85 -9.05
C ALA A 115 24.80 -16.72 -9.01
N VAL A 116 23.73 -16.31 -9.66
CA VAL A 116 22.41 -16.98 -9.63
C VAL A 116 22.27 -17.94 -10.82
N LYS A 117 22.97 -19.07 -10.80
CA LYS A 117 22.82 -20.14 -11.81
C LYS A 117 22.04 -21.37 -11.33
N LYS A 118 21.47 -21.36 -10.12
CA LYS A 118 20.67 -22.48 -9.62
C LYS A 118 19.21 -22.31 -10.00
N GLU A 119 18.56 -23.42 -10.40
CA GLU A 119 17.11 -23.43 -10.63
C GLU A 119 16.38 -23.00 -9.35
N TYR A 120 15.52 -21.97 -9.47
CA TYR A 120 14.79 -21.45 -8.34
C TYR A 120 13.72 -22.44 -7.89
N GLN A 121 13.76 -22.78 -6.61
CA GLN A 121 12.73 -23.57 -5.96
C GLN A 121 11.87 -22.65 -5.09
N TYR A 122 10.55 -22.67 -5.30
CA TYR A 122 9.63 -21.90 -4.47
C TYR A 122 9.74 -22.33 -3.00
N PRO A 123 9.65 -21.38 -2.07
CA PRO A 123 9.65 -21.71 -0.65
C PRO A 123 8.50 -22.67 -0.33
N PRO A 124 8.75 -23.78 0.40
CA PRO A 124 7.68 -24.69 0.76
C PRO A 124 6.70 -24.04 1.75
N VAL A 125 5.41 -24.26 1.55
CA VAL A 125 4.34 -23.60 2.33
C VAL A 125 4.37 -23.97 3.82
N ASN A 126 5.01 -25.09 4.18
CA ASN A 126 5.16 -25.53 5.58
C ASN A 126 6.08 -24.62 6.40
N LEU A 127 6.89 -23.76 5.78
CA LEU A 127 7.65 -22.71 6.48
C LEU A 127 6.74 -21.65 7.11
N LEU A 128 5.54 -21.49 6.60
CA LEU A 128 4.54 -20.56 7.12
C LEU A 128 3.67 -21.24 8.18
N LYS A 129 3.44 -20.56 9.30
CA LYS A 129 2.53 -21.02 10.34
C LYS A 129 1.12 -21.18 9.80
N ARG A 130 0.47 -22.30 10.12
CA ARG A 130 -0.92 -22.56 9.80
C ARG A 130 -1.82 -21.90 10.84
N GLY A 131 -2.95 -21.33 10.41
CA GLY A 131 -4.01 -20.93 11.31
C GLY A 131 -4.61 -22.13 12.05
N ASN A 132 -5.06 -21.93 13.26
CA ASN A 132 -5.60 -23.02 14.10
C ASN A 132 -6.92 -23.61 13.57
N GLY A 133 -7.41 -23.13 12.41
CA GLY A 133 -8.64 -23.64 11.76
C GLY A 133 -9.93 -23.43 12.56
N LYS A 134 -9.80 -23.09 13.84
CA LYS A 134 -10.95 -22.66 14.64
C LYS A 134 -11.18 -21.20 14.30
N SER A 135 -12.36 -20.89 13.79
CA SER A 135 -12.89 -19.54 13.81
C SER A 135 -12.83 -19.07 15.26
N GLN A 136 -11.72 -18.41 15.64
CA GLN A 136 -11.58 -17.73 16.94
C GLN A 136 -12.27 -16.36 16.80
N GLY A 137 -13.45 -16.34 16.22
CA GLY A 137 -14.37 -15.24 16.31
C GLY A 137 -15.33 -15.49 17.48
N ASP A 138 -16.12 -14.51 17.78
CA ASP A 138 -17.17 -14.63 18.78
C ASP A 138 -18.01 -15.90 18.51
N SER A 139 -18.33 -16.65 19.57
CA SER A 139 -19.10 -17.87 19.42
C SER A 139 -20.49 -17.58 18.81
N ASP A 140 -21.06 -18.51 18.06
CA ASP A 140 -22.39 -18.36 17.45
C ASP A 140 -23.46 -17.90 18.45
N SER A 141 -23.34 -18.36 19.70
CA SER A 141 -24.24 -17.93 20.78
C SER A 141 -24.06 -16.44 21.14
N HIS A 142 -22.83 -15.95 21.10
CA HIS A 142 -22.53 -14.53 21.34
C HIS A 142 -23.02 -13.67 20.17
N LEU A 143 -22.79 -14.09 18.94
CA LEU A 143 -23.25 -13.39 17.74
C LEU A 143 -24.78 -13.22 17.75
N ARG A 144 -25.51 -14.30 18.07
CA ARG A 144 -26.99 -14.25 18.18
C ARG A 144 -27.46 -13.33 19.29
N LYS A 145 -26.82 -13.38 20.48
CA LYS A 145 -27.15 -12.49 21.61
C LYS A 145 -26.92 -11.03 21.25
N THR A 146 -25.81 -10.73 20.57
CA THR A 146 -25.50 -9.36 20.13
C THR A 146 -26.51 -8.89 19.07
N ALA A 147 -26.91 -9.75 18.14
CA ALA A 147 -27.93 -9.43 17.14
C ALA A 147 -29.29 -9.10 17.81
N GLN A 148 -29.72 -9.91 18.79
CA GLN A 148 -30.95 -9.66 19.56
C GLN A 148 -30.85 -8.34 20.33
N LYS A 149 -29.73 -8.11 21.01
CA LYS A 149 -29.50 -6.89 21.76
C LYS A 149 -29.53 -5.65 20.87
N LEU A 150 -28.95 -5.73 19.65
CA LEU A 150 -29.04 -4.63 18.68
C LEU A 150 -30.49 -4.33 18.28
N GLN A 151 -31.30 -5.34 18.04
CA GLN A 151 -32.72 -5.14 17.72
C GLN A 151 -33.49 -4.51 18.91
N GLU A 152 -33.23 -4.98 20.13
CA GLU A 152 -33.82 -4.42 21.35
C GLU A 152 -33.45 -2.96 21.57
N ILE A 153 -32.17 -2.61 21.40
CA ILE A 153 -31.69 -1.24 21.52
C ILE A 153 -32.43 -0.35 20.52
N LEU A 154 -32.42 -0.71 19.24
CA LEU A 154 -33.07 0.06 18.18
C LEU A 154 -34.59 0.21 18.46
N TYR A 155 -35.24 -0.85 18.90
CA TYR A 155 -36.66 -0.82 19.26
C TYR A 155 -36.95 0.15 20.42
N ASN A 156 -36.10 0.13 21.45
CA ASN A 156 -36.26 1.04 22.61
C ASN A 156 -36.11 2.52 22.24
N PHE A 157 -35.33 2.81 21.18
CA PHE A 157 -35.20 4.16 20.60
C PHE A 157 -36.24 4.44 19.49
N GLY A 158 -37.27 3.59 19.38
CA GLY A 158 -38.35 3.75 18.40
C GLY A 158 -37.92 3.56 16.96
N VAL A 159 -36.98 2.65 16.71
CA VAL A 159 -36.50 2.24 15.41
C VAL A 159 -36.77 0.76 15.24
N ASN A 160 -37.75 0.41 14.41
CA ASN A 160 -38.04 -0.98 14.07
C ASN A 160 -37.09 -1.42 12.94
N ALA A 161 -36.17 -2.33 13.26
CA ALA A 161 -35.26 -2.92 12.31
C ALA A 161 -35.00 -4.38 12.65
N LYS A 162 -34.87 -5.23 11.64
CA LYS A 162 -34.63 -6.67 11.80
C LYS A 162 -33.22 -7.00 11.31
N VAL A 163 -32.46 -7.76 12.10
CA VAL A 163 -31.18 -8.34 11.66
C VAL A 163 -31.47 -9.45 10.67
N THR A 164 -31.01 -9.30 9.44
CA THR A 164 -31.23 -10.24 8.32
C THR A 164 -30.03 -11.13 8.08
N ASN A 165 -28.80 -10.62 8.37
CA ASN A 165 -27.57 -11.35 8.17
C ASN A 165 -26.52 -10.95 9.21
N VAL A 166 -25.61 -11.86 9.51
CA VAL A 166 -24.46 -11.63 10.40
C VAL A 166 -23.22 -12.20 9.73
N SER A 167 -22.25 -11.34 9.43
CA SER A 167 -20.96 -11.72 8.85
C SER A 167 -19.87 -11.49 9.88
N CYS A 168 -19.23 -12.57 10.34
CA CYS A 168 -18.16 -12.53 11.32
C CYS A 168 -16.81 -12.53 10.61
N GLY A 169 -16.13 -11.39 10.62
CA GLY A 169 -14.76 -11.23 10.14
C GLY A 169 -13.70 -11.48 11.21
N PRO A 170 -12.42 -11.30 10.87
CA PRO A 170 -11.31 -11.55 11.80
C PRO A 170 -11.27 -10.61 13.02
N THR A 171 -11.69 -9.36 12.85
CA THR A 171 -11.60 -8.30 13.87
C THR A 171 -12.94 -7.65 14.19
N VAL A 172 -13.87 -7.66 13.25
CA VAL A 172 -15.21 -7.07 13.40
C VAL A 172 -16.27 -8.02 12.90
N THR A 173 -17.46 -7.93 13.49
CA THR A 173 -18.67 -8.60 13.02
C THR A 173 -19.62 -7.55 12.46
N ARG A 174 -20.09 -7.75 11.22
CA ARG A 174 -21.11 -6.92 10.59
C ARG A 174 -22.49 -7.55 10.80
N TYR A 175 -23.39 -6.77 11.35
CA TYR A 175 -24.82 -7.06 11.47
C TYR A 175 -25.56 -6.29 10.39
N GLU A 176 -26.19 -6.98 9.45
CA GLU A 176 -27.01 -6.35 8.42
C GLU A 176 -28.45 -6.21 8.93
N LEU A 177 -28.94 -5.00 8.96
CA LEU A 177 -30.27 -4.68 9.45
C LEU A 177 -31.14 -4.16 8.30
N GLN A 178 -32.35 -4.66 8.23
CA GLN A 178 -33.37 -4.15 7.35
C GLN A 178 -34.36 -3.31 8.18
N PRO A 179 -34.36 -1.96 8.01
CA PRO A 179 -35.35 -1.11 8.64
C PRO A 179 -36.76 -1.37 8.09
N GLU A 180 -37.79 -1.23 8.94
CA GLU A 180 -39.17 -1.27 8.46
C GLU A 180 -39.52 -0.03 7.61
N MET A 181 -40.60 -0.13 6.84
CA MET A 181 -41.05 0.98 6.01
C MET A 181 -41.37 2.21 6.86
N GLY A 182 -40.89 3.37 6.42
CA GLY A 182 -41.06 4.63 7.15
C GLY A 182 -39.95 4.97 8.13
N VAL A 183 -39.03 4.07 8.43
CA VAL A 183 -37.86 4.35 9.26
C VAL A 183 -36.80 5.11 8.45
N LYS A 184 -36.44 6.31 8.89
CA LYS A 184 -35.38 7.10 8.30
C LYS A 184 -34.01 6.52 8.67
N VAL A 185 -33.15 6.28 7.67
CA VAL A 185 -31.79 5.76 7.86
C VAL A 185 -30.97 6.69 8.75
N SER A 186 -31.12 8.00 8.63
CA SER A 186 -30.46 9.00 9.48
C SER A 186 -30.75 8.82 10.98
N LYS A 187 -31.91 8.27 11.35
CA LYS A 187 -32.24 7.97 12.75
C LYS A 187 -31.37 6.84 13.29
N ILE A 188 -31.08 5.83 12.48
CA ILE A 188 -30.17 4.74 12.88
C ILE A 188 -28.74 5.23 13.04
N VAL A 189 -28.26 6.02 12.08
CA VAL A 189 -26.93 6.62 12.13
C VAL A 189 -26.75 7.53 13.35
N GLY A 190 -27.78 8.31 13.69
CA GLY A 190 -27.78 9.18 14.88
C GLY A 190 -27.73 8.46 16.21
N LEU A 191 -28.04 7.15 16.25
CA LEU A 191 -27.99 6.33 17.47
C LEU A 191 -26.61 5.64 17.67
N SER A 192 -25.59 6.02 16.91
CA SER A 192 -24.27 5.39 16.97
C SER A 192 -23.70 5.33 18.39
N ASP A 193 -23.74 6.46 19.13
CA ASP A 193 -23.21 6.53 20.49
C ASP A 193 -24.06 5.76 21.50
N ASP A 194 -25.38 5.78 21.32
CA ASP A 194 -26.31 5.02 22.17
C ASP A 194 -26.12 3.51 22.00
N ILE A 195 -25.94 3.05 20.75
CA ILE A 195 -25.66 1.65 20.44
C ILE A 195 -24.30 1.25 21.03
N LYS A 196 -23.27 2.07 20.87
CA LYS A 196 -21.95 1.87 21.43
C LYS A 196 -21.98 1.69 22.94
N LEU A 197 -22.66 2.60 23.63
CA LEU A 197 -22.82 2.56 25.08
C LEU A 197 -23.54 1.29 25.52
N ASN A 198 -24.69 0.96 24.92
CA ASN A 198 -25.48 -0.20 25.28
C ASN A 198 -24.81 -1.54 25.02
N LEU A 199 -23.99 -1.62 23.94
CA LEU A 199 -23.19 -2.81 23.62
C LEU A 199 -21.92 -2.91 24.46
N ALA A 200 -21.53 -1.84 25.15
CA ALA A 200 -20.23 -1.67 25.80
C ALA A 200 -19.07 -1.92 24.81
N ALA A 201 -19.26 -1.47 23.56
CA ALA A 201 -18.27 -1.59 22.51
C ALA A 201 -17.35 -0.36 22.49
N PRO A 202 -16.03 -0.52 22.29
CA PRO A 202 -15.09 0.61 22.26
C PRO A 202 -15.35 1.55 21.08
N ASP A 203 -15.77 0.98 19.97
CA ASP A 203 -16.18 1.70 18.76
C ASP A 203 -17.15 0.87 17.92
N ILE A 204 -17.95 1.52 17.08
CA ILE A 204 -18.79 0.87 16.06
C ILE A 204 -18.75 1.70 14.79
N ARG A 205 -18.96 1.05 13.64
CA ARG A 205 -19.12 1.73 12.36
C ARG A 205 -20.48 1.39 11.78
N ILE A 206 -21.21 2.44 11.35
CA ILE A 206 -22.51 2.28 10.69
C ILE A 206 -22.33 2.62 9.21
N GLU A 207 -22.61 1.67 8.33
CA GLU A 207 -22.62 1.83 6.89
C GLU A 207 -24.08 1.84 6.42
N ALA A 208 -24.55 2.98 5.95
CA ALA A 208 -25.96 3.18 5.66
C ALA A 208 -26.16 4.05 4.41
N PRO A 209 -26.62 3.44 3.29
CA PRO A 209 -26.87 2.02 3.09
C PRO A 209 -25.61 1.20 2.83
N ILE A 210 -25.69 -0.13 2.95
CA ILE A 210 -24.64 -1.03 2.45
C ILE A 210 -24.64 -0.94 0.90
N PRO A 211 -23.49 -0.75 0.24
CA PRO A 211 -23.41 -0.73 -1.22
C PRO A 211 -24.04 -1.95 -1.86
N GLY A 212 -25.00 -1.72 -2.76
CA GLY A 212 -25.71 -2.78 -3.47
C GLY A 212 -26.79 -3.55 -2.68
N LYS A 213 -27.08 -3.16 -1.42
CA LYS A 213 -28.11 -3.77 -0.57
C LYS A 213 -29.04 -2.71 0.02
N ALA A 214 -30.34 -3.04 0.12
CA ALA A 214 -31.32 -2.21 0.84
C ALA A 214 -31.27 -2.51 2.35
N ALA A 215 -30.10 -2.38 2.96
CA ALA A 215 -29.85 -2.70 4.35
C ALA A 215 -28.84 -1.72 4.97
N VAL A 216 -28.83 -1.65 6.28
CA VAL A 216 -27.86 -0.90 7.09
C VAL A 216 -26.93 -1.88 7.75
N GLY A 217 -25.61 -1.68 7.63
CA GLY A 217 -24.59 -2.47 8.29
C GLY A 217 -24.13 -1.82 9.58
N ILE A 218 -24.14 -2.56 10.69
CA ILE A 218 -23.51 -2.15 11.95
C ILE A 218 -22.34 -3.08 12.20
N GLU A 219 -21.13 -2.54 12.17
CA GLU A 219 -19.89 -3.24 12.44
C GLU A 219 -19.52 -3.06 13.91
N VAL A 220 -19.41 -4.18 14.62
CA VAL A 220 -19.06 -4.23 16.03
C VAL A 220 -17.74 -4.97 16.19
N PRO A 221 -16.74 -4.42 16.89
CA PRO A 221 -15.49 -5.12 17.16
C PRO A 221 -15.73 -6.45 17.88
N ASN A 222 -15.02 -7.50 17.41
CA ASN A 222 -15.05 -8.79 18.07
C ASN A 222 -14.36 -8.71 19.44
N LYS A 223 -14.82 -9.46 20.41
CA LYS A 223 -14.14 -9.59 21.71
C LYS A 223 -12.80 -10.29 21.57
N GLU A 224 -12.74 -11.30 20.72
CA GLU A 224 -11.52 -12.03 20.39
C GLU A 224 -11.15 -11.79 18.93
N HIS A 225 -9.94 -11.26 18.70
CA HIS A 225 -9.43 -11.06 17.35
C HIS A 225 -8.81 -12.35 16.82
N SER A 226 -9.20 -12.74 15.62
CA SER A 226 -8.58 -13.86 14.91
C SER A 226 -7.38 -13.38 14.11
N ALA A 227 -6.20 -13.98 14.39
CA ALA A 227 -5.01 -13.69 13.58
C ALA A 227 -5.19 -14.26 12.17
N VAL A 228 -5.02 -13.40 11.16
CA VAL A 228 -5.02 -13.80 9.76
C VAL A 228 -3.63 -14.33 9.40
N MET A 229 -3.53 -15.63 9.14
CA MET A 229 -2.24 -16.26 8.82
C MET A 229 -1.94 -16.17 7.33
N LEU A 230 -0.73 -15.74 7.00
CA LEU A 230 -0.27 -15.60 5.62
C LEU A 230 -0.37 -16.91 4.83
N ARG A 231 -0.11 -18.04 5.49
CA ARG A 231 -0.25 -19.36 4.87
C ARG A 231 -1.65 -19.60 4.31
N ASP A 232 -2.68 -19.27 5.09
CA ASP A 232 -4.08 -19.48 4.69
C ASP A 232 -4.45 -18.58 3.51
N LEU A 233 -3.87 -17.37 3.46
CA LEU A 233 -4.06 -16.44 2.35
C LEU A 233 -3.36 -16.92 1.06
N ILE A 234 -2.11 -17.36 1.15
CA ILE A 234 -1.33 -17.84 -0.01
C ILE A 234 -1.94 -19.14 -0.59
N GLN A 235 -2.54 -19.98 0.25
CA GLN A 235 -3.21 -21.20 -0.17
C GLN A 235 -4.66 -20.96 -0.64
N SER A 236 -5.18 -19.75 -0.54
CA SER A 236 -6.54 -19.45 -0.97
C SER A 236 -6.70 -19.53 -2.49
N PRO A 237 -7.89 -19.94 -2.98
CA PRO A 237 -8.16 -19.99 -4.40
C PRO A 237 -7.97 -18.63 -5.09
N GLU A 238 -8.30 -17.54 -4.41
CA GLU A 238 -8.16 -16.18 -4.92
C GLU A 238 -6.70 -15.86 -5.23
N PHE A 239 -5.78 -16.20 -4.33
CA PHE A 239 -4.36 -15.97 -4.56
C PHE A 239 -3.77 -16.94 -5.58
N MET A 240 -4.09 -18.23 -5.49
CA MET A 240 -3.56 -19.25 -6.40
C MET A 240 -3.95 -18.99 -7.85
N ASN A 241 -5.21 -18.59 -8.10
CA ASN A 241 -5.73 -18.32 -9.43
C ASN A 241 -5.37 -16.93 -9.98
N ALA A 242 -4.80 -16.04 -9.18
CA ALA A 242 -4.36 -14.72 -9.65
C ALA A 242 -3.24 -14.87 -10.69
N LYS A 243 -3.45 -14.34 -11.89
CA LYS A 243 -2.52 -14.49 -13.03
C LYS A 243 -1.25 -13.65 -12.88
N SER A 244 -1.35 -12.47 -12.29
CA SER A 244 -0.24 -11.55 -12.12
C SER A 244 0.84 -12.11 -11.19
N LYS A 245 2.10 -11.95 -11.58
CA LYS A 245 3.26 -12.29 -10.75
C LYS A 245 3.50 -11.30 -9.62
N LEU A 246 2.89 -10.12 -9.71
CA LEU A 246 2.90 -9.07 -8.68
C LEU A 246 1.61 -9.05 -7.84
N ALA A 247 0.81 -10.11 -7.90
CA ALA A 247 -0.33 -10.27 -7.01
C ALA A 247 0.15 -10.59 -5.59
N PHE A 248 -0.41 -9.92 -4.58
CA PHE A 248 -0.12 -10.19 -3.18
C PHE A 248 -1.39 -10.39 -2.37
N ALA A 249 -1.29 -11.21 -1.34
CA ALA A 249 -2.40 -11.54 -0.46
C ALA A 249 -2.51 -10.47 0.64
N ALA A 250 -3.35 -9.46 0.41
CA ALA A 250 -3.45 -8.28 1.29
C ALA A 250 -4.07 -8.60 2.67
N GLY A 251 -4.96 -9.60 2.75
CA GLY A 251 -5.64 -9.94 3.99
C GLY A 251 -6.99 -10.61 3.77
N LYS A 252 -7.89 -10.40 4.72
CA LYS A 252 -9.29 -10.82 4.63
C LYS A 252 -10.21 -9.62 4.79
N ASP A 253 -11.33 -9.64 4.08
CA ASP A 253 -12.40 -8.68 4.29
C ASP A 253 -13.22 -9.01 5.54
N ILE A 254 -14.25 -8.20 5.81
CA ILE A 254 -15.16 -8.38 6.94
C ILE A 254 -16.05 -9.62 6.82
N GLU A 255 -16.13 -10.24 5.65
CA GLU A 255 -16.82 -11.50 5.42
C GLU A 255 -15.89 -12.71 5.56
N GLY A 256 -14.59 -12.47 5.82
CA GLY A 256 -13.55 -13.49 5.94
C GLY A 256 -12.99 -13.98 4.61
N LYS A 257 -13.37 -13.37 3.49
CA LYS A 257 -12.87 -13.70 2.16
C LYS A 257 -11.46 -13.14 1.96
N THR A 258 -10.59 -13.90 1.30
CA THR A 258 -9.23 -13.45 0.99
C THR A 258 -9.25 -12.32 -0.05
N ILE A 259 -8.61 -11.21 0.27
CA ILE A 259 -8.40 -10.09 -0.64
C ILE A 259 -7.00 -10.19 -1.24
N VAL A 260 -6.97 -10.23 -2.56
CA VAL A 260 -5.75 -10.25 -3.36
C VAL A 260 -5.69 -8.95 -4.15
N ALA A 261 -4.60 -8.23 -4.00
CA ALA A 261 -4.32 -7.02 -4.76
C ALA A 261 -3.18 -7.27 -5.75
N ASP A 262 -3.09 -6.45 -6.79
CA ASP A 262 -2.12 -6.59 -7.87
C ASP A 262 -1.35 -5.29 -8.04
N ILE A 263 -0.05 -5.30 -7.68
CA ILE A 263 0.81 -4.11 -7.78
C ILE A 263 0.98 -3.68 -9.25
N ALA A 264 0.93 -4.63 -10.20
CA ALA A 264 1.06 -4.28 -11.62
C ALA A 264 -0.05 -3.33 -12.11
N LYS A 265 -1.22 -3.36 -11.44
CA LYS A 265 -2.35 -2.47 -11.73
C LYS A 265 -2.32 -1.17 -10.91
N MET A 266 -1.42 -1.07 -9.95
CA MET A 266 -1.17 0.12 -9.17
C MET A 266 0.22 0.62 -9.56
N PRO A 267 0.38 1.57 -10.47
CA PRO A 267 1.72 1.94 -10.97
C PRO A 267 2.67 2.28 -9.82
N HIS A 268 2.15 2.86 -8.74
CA HIS A 268 2.85 3.11 -7.49
C HIS A 268 1.91 2.87 -6.31
N LEU A 269 2.43 2.34 -5.21
CA LEU A 269 1.69 2.06 -3.98
C LEU A 269 2.37 2.78 -2.81
N LEU A 270 1.64 3.68 -2.15
CA LEU A 270 2.07 4.28 -0.89
C LEU A 270 1.43 3.53 0.27
N ILE A 271 2.26 3.02 1.18
CA ILE A 271 1.85 2.38 2.42
C ILE A 271 2.25 3.28 3.58
N ALA A 272 1.28 3.78 4.31
CA ALA A 272 1.51 4.66 5.45
C ALA A 272 0.78 4.15 6.70
N GLY A 273 1.34 4.47 7.87
CA GLY A 273 0.73 4.11 9.15
C GLY A 273 1.62 4.51 10.33
N SER A 274 0.99 4.72 11.49
CA SER A 274 1.71 4.97 12.73
C SER A 274 2.47 3.73 13.21
N THR A 275 3.39 3.90 14.14
CA THR A 275 4.12 2.78 14.75
C THR A 275 3.13 1.74 15.30
N GLY A 276 3.33 0.48 14.94
CA GLY A 276 2.44 -0.61 15.35
C GLY A 276 1.16 -0.78 14.51
N SER A 277 0.91 0.06 13.49
CA SER A 277 -0.26 -0.05 12.61
C SER A 277 -0.18 -1.23 11.62
N GLY A 278 0.99 -1.83 11.45
CA GLY A 278 1.20 -2.97 10.56
C GLY A 278 1.84 -2.62 9.20
N LYS A 279 2.42 -1.40 9.03
CA LYS A 279 3.14 -1.02 7.79
C LYS A 279 4.15 -2.09 7.38
N SER A 280 5.07 -2.45 8.27
CA SER A 280 6.11 -3.46 8.01
C SER A 280 5.52 -4.85 7.76
N VAL A 281 4.45 -5.21 8.44
CA VAL A 281 3.75 -6.49 8.19
C VAL A 281 3.17 -6.51 6.79
N CYS A 282 2.58 -5.41 6.32
CA CYS A 282 2.05 -5.29 4.97
C CYS A 282 3.16 -5.41 3.91
N ILE A 283 4.29 -4.70 4.10
CA ILE A 283 5.45 -4.77 3.20
C ILE A 283 6.00 -6.21 3.15
N ASN A 284 6.18 -6.85 4.30
CA ASN A 284 6.63 -8.24 4.38
C ASN A 284 5.65 -9.20 3.70
N THR A 285 4.34 -9.01 3.89
CA THR A 285 3.30 -9.80 3.22
C THR A 285 3.39 -9.70 1.70
N LEU A 286 3.64 -8.48 1.19
CA LEU A 286 3.83 -8.20 -0.23
C LEU A 286 5.07 -8.91 -0.77
N ILE A 287 6.22 -8.74 -0.12
CA ILE A 287 7.48 -9.38 -0.53
C ILE A 287 7.33 -10.90 -0.53
N ILE A 288 6.85 -11.47 0.57
CA ILE A 288 6.69 -12.93 0.68
C ILE A 288 5.69 -13.45 -0.36
N SER A 289 4.61 -12.73 -0.63
CA SER A 289 3.67 -13.12 -1.70
C SER A 289 4.34 -13.22 -3.07
N ILE A 290 5.23 -12.28 -3.40
CA ILE A 290 6.03 -12.33 -4.63
C ILE A 290 6.95 -13.56 -4.63
N LEU A 291 7.67 -13.82 -3.52
CA LEU A 291 8.57 -14.97 -3.42
C LEU A 291 7.86 -16.32 -3.59
N TYR A 292 6.59 -16.42 -3.19
CA TYR A 292 5.77 -17.62 -3.38
C TYR A 292 5.11 -17.71 -4.77
N LYS A 293 5.14 -16.65 -5.58
CA LYS A 293 4.40 -16.57 -6.84
C LYS A 293 5.26 -16.38 -8.08
N ALA A 294 6.37 -15.71 -7.96
CA ALA A 294 7.25 -15.34 -9.08
C ALA A 294 8.63 -15.99 -8.95
N LYS A 295 9.25 -16.29 -10.09
CA LYS A 295 10.66 -16.67 -10.18
C LYS A 295 11.55 -15.43 -10.29
N PRO A 296 12.86 -15.53 -9.98
CA PRO A 296 13.80 -14.40 -10.09
C PRO A 296 13.99 -13.85 -11.52
N ASP A 297 13.68 -14.64 -12.53
CA ASP A 297 13.68 -14.25 -13.94
C ASP A 297 12.37 -13.57 -14.38
N GLU A 298 11.30 -13.71 -13.58
CA GLU A 298 10.01 -13.05 -13.82
C GLU A 298 9.92 -11.71 -13.07
N VAL A 299 10.44 -11.65 -11.83
CA VAL A 299 10.37 -10.46 -10.96
C VAL A 299 11.70 -10.26 -10.25
N LYS A 300 12.23 -9.05 -10.34
CA LYS A 300 13.39 -8.59 -9.58
C LYS A 300 13.02 -7.47 -8.62
N LEU A 301 13.77 -7.39 -7.52
CA LEU A 301 13.52 -6.47 -6.42
C LEU A 301 14.74 -5.56 -6.19
N ILE A 302 14.49 -4.28 -5.99
CA ILE A 302 15.44 -3.33 -5.40
C ILE A 302 14.82 -2.90 -4.07
N MET A 303 15.56 -3.08 -2.98
CA MET A 303 15.09 -2.74 -1.64
C MET A 303 15.98 -1.67 -1.02
N ILE A 304 15.34 -0.63 -0.47
CA ILE A 304 16.00 0.51 0.16
C ILE A 304 15.50 0.62 1.59
N ASP A 305 16.41 0.48 2.55
CA ASP A 305 16.14 0.51 3.99
C ASP A 305 17.23 1.35 4.71
N PRO A 306 17.07 2.68 4.75
CA PRO A 306 18.07 3.57 5.38
C PRO A 306 18.26 3.30 6.88
N LYS A 307 17.26 2.76 7.55
CA LYS A 307 17.31 2.46 8.99
C LYS A 307 17.89 1.09 9.33
N VAL A 308 18.07 0.22 8.35
CA VAL A 308 18.61 -1.16 8.52
C VAL A 308 17.77 -2.00 9.51
N VAL A 309 16.45 -1.84 9.50
CA VAL A 309 15.57 -2.47 10.49
C VAL A 309 14.69 -3.56 9.87
N GLU A 310 14.07 -3.29 8.72
CA GLU A 310 12.96 -4.08 8.21
C GLU A 310 13.33 -5.01 7.06
N LEU A 311 14.17 -4.54 6.11
CA LEU A 311 14.40 -5.23 4.84
C LEU A 311 15.73 -5.99 4.79
N SER A 312 16.65 -5.76 5.70
CA SER A 312 17.99 -6.38 5.71
C SER A 312 17.96 -7.92 5.80
N VAL A 313 16.87 -8.47 6.35
CA VAL A 313 16.65 -9.93 6.43
C VAL A 313 16.49 -10.59 5.05
N TYR A 314 16.20 -9.82 4.01
CA TYR A 314 16.05 -10.31 2.64
C TYR A 314 17.36 -10.36 1.87
N ASN A 315 18.49 -9.92 2.45
CA ASN A 315 19.78 -10.05 1.77
C ASN A 315 20.07 -11.51 1.42
N GLY A 316 20.51 -11.73 0.18
CA GLY A 316 20.84 -13.07 -0.33
C GLY A 316 19.69 -13.79 -1.03
N ILE A 317 18.46 -13.26 -1.07
CA ILE A 317 17.41 -13.86 -1.90
C ILE A 317 17.72 -13.62 -3.40
N PRO A 318 17.43 -14.60 -4.27
CA PRO A 318 17.79 -14.52 -5.69
C PRO A 318 16.99 -13.50 -6.49
N HIS A 319 15.92 -12.95 -5.92
CA HIS A 319 15.11 -11.88 -6.52
C HIS A 319 15.77 -10.50 -6.41
N LEU A 320 16.72 -10.28 -5.52
CA LEU A 320 17.40 -8.98 -5.42
C LEU A 320 18.30 -8.75 -6.63
N PHE A 321 18.21 -7.55 -7.23
CA PHE A 321 19.20 -7.07 -8.19
C PHE A 321 20.53 -6.71 -7.54
N ILE A 322 20.45 -6.08 -6.37
CA ILE A 322 21.58 -5.63 -5.55
C ILE A 322 21.25 -5.92 -4.08
N PRO A 323 22.24 -6.03 -3.21
CA PRO A 323 21.99 -6.11 -1.77
C PRO A 323 21.12 -4.94 -1.31
N VAL A 324 20.37 -5.14 -0.22
CA VAL A 324 19.51 -4.10 0.36
C VAL A 324 20.32 -2.83 0.58
N VAL A 325 19.86 -1.73 0.02
CA VAL A 325 20.55 -0.46 0.02
C VAL A 325 20.23 0.30 1.31
N THR A 326 21.26 0.61 2.07
CA THR A 326 21.14 1.27 3.38
C THR A 326 21.72 2.70 3.38
N ASP A 327 22.58 3.01 2.41
CA ASP A 327 23.19 4.33 2.26
C ASP A 327 22.36 5.23 1.34
N PRO A 328 22.03 6.48 1.75
CA PRO A 328 21.20 7.39 0.95
C PRO A 328 21.81 7.76 -0.41
N LYS A 329 23.14 7.87 -0.53
CA LYS A 329 23.79 8.16 -1.82
C LYS A 329 23.68 6.98 -2.77
N LYS A 330 23.87 5.77 -2.24
CA LYS A 330 23.69 4.53 -3.00
C LYS A 330 22.21 4.36 -3.40
N ALA A 331 21.26 4.75 -2.55
CA ALA A 331 19.84 4.76 -2.86
C ALA A 331 19.53 5.68 -4.04
N ALA A 332 20.07 6.89 -4.04
CA ALA A 332 19.95 7.81 -5.18
C ALA A 332 20.54 7.20 -6.46
N GLY A 333 21.68 6.52 -6.38
CA GLY A 333 22.28 5.78 -7.50
C GLY A 333 21.38 4.68 -8.04
N ALA A 334 20.76 3.89 -7.15
CA ALA A 334 19.84 2.80 -7.53
C ALA A 334 18.57 3.34 -8.20
N LEU A 335 18.00 4.43 -7.69
CA LEU A 335 16.82 5.08 -8.29
C LEU A 335 17.14 5.69 -9.66
N ASN A 336 18.29 6.36 -9.82
CA ASN A 336 18.73 6.88 -11.10
C ASN A 336 18.97 5.74 -12.13
N TRP A 337 19.56 4.63 -11.67
CA TRP A 337 19.70 3.44 -12.51
C TRP A 337 18.33 2.93 -12.99
N ALA A 338 17.35 2.87 -12.09
CA ALA A 338 16.00 2.40 -12.43
C ALA A 338 15.31 3.32 -13.46
N VAL A 339 15.48 4.63 -13.36
CA VAL A 339 14.97 5.60 -14.35
C VAL A 339 15.63 5.38 -15.72
N ASN A 340 16.94 5.15 -15.75
CA ASN A 340 17.65 4.83 -16.99
C ASN A 340 17.18 3.49 -17.59
N GLU A 341 17.01 2.48 -16.76
CA GLU A 341 16.51 1.17 -17.20
C GLU A 341 15.10 1.30 -17.79
N MET A 342 14.23 2.08 -17.15
CA MET A 342 12.90 2.38 -17.67
C MET A 342 12.98 3.03 -19.06
N SER A 343 13.84 4.05 -19.22
CA SER A 343 14.04 4.73 -20.50
C SER A 343 14.57 3.79 -21.58
N ASN A 344 15.52 2.92 -21.24
CA ASN A 344 16.05 1.91 -22.16
C ASN A 344 14.96 0.92 -22.60
N ARG A 345 14.09 0.51 -21.68
CA ARG A 345 12.95 -0.37 -22.02
C ARG A 345 11.95 0.30 -22.93
N TYR A 346 11.64 1.59 -22.73
CA TYR A 346 10.81 2.32 -23.69
C TYR A 346 11.40 2.38 -25.09
N ASN A 347 12.70 2.64 -25.20
CA ASN A 347 13.39 2.63 -26.49
C ASN A 347 13.30 1.24 -27.15
N THR A 348 13.56 0.18 -26.37
CA THR A 348 13.45 -1.20 -26.87
C THR A 348 12.01 -1.53 -27.30
N PHE A 349 11.00 -1.11 -26.53
CA PHE A 349 9.61 -1.34 -26.92
C PHE A 349 9.27 -0.61 -28.23
N ALA A 350 9.78 0.60 -28.42
CA ALA A 350 9.60 1.34 -29.66
C ALA A 350 10.28 0.62 -30.86
N GLU A 351 11.52 0.13 -30.71
CA GLU A 351 12.23 -0.64 -31.71
C GLU A 351 11.49 -1.92 -32.12
N TYR A 352 10.92 -2.61 -31.13
CA TYR A 352 10.14 -3.83 -31.36
C TYR A 352 8.67 -3.57 -31.70
N GLY A 353 8.19 -2.31 -31.73
CA GLY A 353 6.81 -1.94 -32.04
C GLY A 353 5.82 -2.59 -31.09
N VAL A 354 6.12 -2.58 -29.78
CA VAL A 354 5.27 -3.09 -28.70
C VAL A 354 5.02 -2.00 -27.67
N ARG A 355 3.94 -2.11 -26.90
CA ARG A 355 3.52 -1.06 -25.95
C ARG A 355 3.91 -1.35 -24.50
N ASN A 356 4.18 -2.60 -24.16
CA ASN A 356 4.45 -3.02 -22.77
C ASN A 356 5.32 -4.27 -22.69
N LEU A 357 5.75 -4.59 -21.48
CA LEU A 357 6.63 -5.71 -21.15
C LEU A 357 6.04 -7.06 -21.58
N GLU A 358 4.75 -7.26 -21.38
CA GLU A 358 4.10 -8.53 -21.69
C GLU A 358 4.07 -8.79 -23.20
N GLU A 359 3.76 -7.76 -23.97
CA GLU A 359 3.80 -7.83 -25.45
C GLU A 359 5.21 -8.07 -25.95
N PHE A 360 6.21 -7.39 -25.37
CA PHE A 360 7.63 -7.59 -25.71
C PHE A 360 8.02 -9.05 -25.49
N ASN A 361 7.83 -9.56 -24.28
CA ASN A 361 8.20 -10.92 -23.93
C ASN A 361 7.48 -11.97 -24.81
N ARG A 362 6.19 -11.75 -25.11
CA ARG A 362 5.41 -12.60 -26.03
C ARG A 362 5.93 -12.53 -27.46
N LYS A 363 6.36 -11.35 -27.92
CA LYS A 363 6.93 -11.17 -29.27
C LYS A 363 8.25 -11.91 -29.39
N ILE A 364 9.17 -11.72 -28.43
CA ILE A 364 10.48 -12.40 -28.41
C ILE A 364 10.32 -13.93 -28.39
N GLU A 365 9.32 -14.47 -27.69
CA GLU A 365 9.05 -15.92 -27.70
C GLU A 365 8.71 -16.46 -29.09
N LYS A 366 7.96 -15.69 -29.88
CA LYS A 366 7.43 -16.10 -31.17
C LYS A 366 8.35 -15.79 -32.34
N MET A 367 9.27 -14.83 -32.19
CA MET A 367 10.22 -14.46 -33.26
C MET A 367 11.21 -15.57 -33.50
N LYS A 368 11.45 -15.82 -34.79
CA LYS A 368 12.57 -16.66 -35.25
C LYS A 368 13.76 -15.74 -35.50
N PHE A 369 14.87 -16.03 -34.86
CA PHE A 369 16.12 -15.29 -35.05
C PHE A 369 17.00 -16.08 -36.02
N PRO A 370 17.70 -15.41 -36.97
CA PRO A 370 18.67 -16.04 -37.85
C PRO A 370 19.78 -16.75 -37.07
N GLU A 371 20.34 -17.82 -37.64
CA GLU A 371 21.50 -18.50 -37.04
C GLU A 371 22.66 -17.51 -36.89
N GLY A 372 23.17 -17.33 -35.68
CA GLY A 372 24.24 -16.40 -35.32
C GLY A 372 23.81 -15.09 -34.69
N GLU A 373 22.53 -14.73 -34.73
CA GLU A 373 22.02 -13.61 -33.96
C GLU A 373 21.63 -14.04 -32.53
N GLN A 374 22.06 -13.26 -31.52
CA GLN A 374 21.66 -13.50 -30.13
C GLN A 374 20.21 -13.10 -29.97
N ARG A 375 19.40 -14.07 -29.54
CA ARG A 375 18.02 -13.78 -29.13
C ARG A 375 18.02 -12.87 -27.90
N PRO A 376 17.28 -11.74 -27.94
CA PRO A 376 17.10 -10.92 -26.75
C PRO A 376 16.50 -11.75 -25.61
N GLU A 377 16.98 -11.51 -24.41
CA GLU A 377 16.42 -12.13 -23.22
C GLU A 377 15.07 -11.52 -22.86
N LYS A 378 14.21 -12.32 -22.25
CA LYS A 378 12.96 -11.81 -21.69
C LYS A 378 13.27 -10.80 -20.58
N MET A 379 12.51 -9.75 -20.55
CA MET A 379 12.61 -8.77 -19.47
C MET A 379 11.76 -9.19 -18.27
N CYS A 380 12.32 -9.09 -17.08
CA CYS A 380 11.59 -9.25 -15.82
C CYS A 380 10.85 -7.97 -15.42
N GLN A 381 9.83 -8.09 -14.58
CA GLN A 381 9.26 -6.95 -13.86
C GLN A 381 10.22 -6.52 -12.74
N ILE A 382 10.34 -5.21 -12.53
CA ILE A 382 11.20 -4.65 -11.46
C ILE A 382 10.29 -3.97 -10.44
N VAL A 383 10.40 -4.38 -9.18
CA VAL A 383 9.69 -3.75 -8.06
C VAL A 383 10.71 -3.07 -7.16
N ILE A 384 10.50 -1.80 -6.88
CA ILE A 384 11.35 -1.00 -5.99
C ILE A 384 10.57 -0.81 -4.69
N ILE A 385 11.18 -1.20 -3.57
CA ILE A 385 10.58 -1.10 -2.24
C ILE A 385 11.44 -0.16 -1.40
N VAL A 386 10.81 0.90 -0.89
CA VAL A 386 11.42 1.87 0.01
C VAL A 386 10.67 1.79 1.33
N ASP A 387 11.35 1.41 2.43
CA ASP A 387 10.70 1.27 3.74
C ASP A 387 10.28 2.62 4.30
N GLU A 388 11.17 3.60 4.32
CA GLU A 388 10.89 4.94 4.84
C GLU A 388 11.30 6.01 3.83
N LEU A 389 10.31 6.49 3.07
CA LEU A 389 10.55 7.48 2.02
C LEU A 389 11.02 8.84 2.60
N ALA A 390 10.56 9.20 3.80
CA ALA A 390 10.91 10.46 4.43
C ALA A 390 12.42 10.59 4.67
N ASP A 391 13.12 9.50 4.98
CA ASP A 391 14.57 9.51 5.23
C ASP A 391 15.39 9.74 3.95
N LEU A 392 14.81 9.51 2.78
CA LEU A 392 15.47 9.81 1.50
C LEU A 392 15.22 11.24 1.01
N MET A 393 14.27 11.96 1.63
CA MET A 393 13.86 13.30 1.22
C MET A 393 14.46 14.39 2.13
N MET A 394 15.18 14.01 3.18
CA MET A 394 15.92 14.90 4.05
C MET A 394 17.36 15.10 3.52
#